data_b34a27bb9c1739005efcafb2701dd0c1
#
_entry.id   b34a27bb9c1739005efcafb2701dd0c1
#
_cell.length_a   1.000
_cell.length_b   1.000
_cell.length_c   1.000
_cell.angle_alpha   90.00
_cell.angle_beta   90.00
_cell.angle_gamma   90.00
#
_symmetry.space_group_name_H-M   'P 1'
#
loop_
_entity.id
_entity.type
_entity.pdbx_description
1 polymer ?
#
loop_
_entity_poly.entity_id
_entity_poly.type
_entity_poly.pdbx_seq_one_letter_code
_entity_poly.pdbx_strand_id
1 'polypeptide(L)'
;LGEYPAEVSADLITCIGNLLDNGIRAAWANRQSTPPRVLISVDDFGRRLVIEVEDSGEGVDEALADHLFDYGVSRQTGDHGVGLFLVKKTVARRGGVIEWRRTAEQTTLFGIYLNKNQLV
;
A
#
# COMPACT_ATOMS: atom_id res chain seq x y z
N LEU A 1 12.57 2.55 -11.38
CA LEU A 1 12.17 3.92 -11.06
C LEU A 1 13.05 4.90 -11.80
N GLY A 2 12.47 5.99 -12.27
CA GLY A 2 13.21 7.11 -12.83
C GLY A 2 13.95 7.89 -11.75
N GLU A 3 14.58 8.98 -12.17
CA GLU A 3 15.24 9.87 -11.22
C GLU A 3 14.24 10.89 -10.70
N TYR A 4 14.15 10.99 -9.38
CA TYR A 4 13.25 11.89 -8.69
C TYR A 4 14.03 12.75 -7.68
N PRO A 5 13.51 13.94 -7.34
CA PRO A 5 14.09 14.72 -6.25
C PRO A 5 14.19 13.90 -4.96
N ALA A 6 15.16 14.22 -4.13
CA ALA A 6 15.43 13.45 -2.91
C ALA A 6 14.21 13.33 -1.99
N GLU A 7 13.42 14.39 -1.86
CA GLU A 7 12.21 14.38 -1.02
C GLU A 7 11.15 13.46 -1.58
N VAL A 8 11.00 13.40 -2.89
CA VAL A 8 10.07 12.50 -3.57
C VAL A 8 10.50 11.06 -3.37
N SER A 9 11.77 10.77 -3.58
CA SER A 9 12.32 9.43 -3.37
C SER A 9 12.11 8.96 -1.93
N ALA A 10 12.34 9.84 -0.96
CA ALA A 10 12.11 9.51 0.46
C ALA A 10 10.65 9.18 0.73
N ASP A 11 9.72 9.94 0.17
CA ASP A 11 8.29 9.68 0.32
C ASP A 11 7.88 8.35 -0.33
N LEU A 12 8.41 8.04 -1.51
CA LEU A 12 8.12 6.78 -2.19
C LEU A 12 8.64 5.59 -1.38
N ILE A 13 9.85 5.70 -0.83
CA ILE A 13 10.43 4.66 0.02
C ILE A 13 9.56 4.46 1.28
N THR A 14 9.11 5.53 1.90
CA THR A 14 8.22 5.45 3.06
C THR A 14 6.92 4.73 2.72
N CYS A 15 6.30 5.08 1.60
CA CYS A 15 5.06 4.43 1.17
C CYS A 15 5.27 2.95 0.88
N ILE A 16 6.30 2.60 0.13
CA ILE A 16 6.61 1.21 -0.22
C ILE A 16 6.89 0.40 1.06
N GLY A 17 7.71 0.94 1.96
CA GLY A 17 8.04 0.27 3.21
C GLY A 17 6.81 -0.02 4.08
N ASN A 18 5.90 0.95 4.20
CA ASN A 18 4.67 0.77 4.97
C ASN A 18 3.73 -0.23 4.32
N LEU A 19 3.59 -0.19 2.99
CA LEU A 19 2.75 -1.16 2.28
C LEU A 19 3.32 -2.57 2.37
N LEU A 20 4.64 -2.73 2.25
CA LEU A 20 5.29 -4.03 2.40
C LEU A 20 5.11 -4.58 3.81
N ASP A 21 5.33 -3.76 4.83
CA ASP A 21 5.15 -4.17 6.22
C ASP A 21 3.70 -4.62 6.48
N ASN A 22 2.73 -3.85 6.01
CA ASN A 22 1.32 -4.21 6.08
C ASN A 22 1.04 -5.55 5.40
N GLY A 23 1.57 -5.75 4.20
CA GLY A 23 1.37 -6.98 3.44
C GLY A 23 2.03 -8.19 4.09
N ILE A 24 3.25 -8.03 4.60
CA ILE A 24 3.98 -9.10 5.29
C ILE A 24 3.21 -9.55 6.54
N ARG A 25 2.72 -8.61 7.33
CA ARG A 25 1.94 -8.92 8.54
C ARG A 25 0.65 -9.64 8.20
N ALA A 26 -0.05 -9.18 7.17
CA ALA A 26 -1.31 -9.80 6.73
C ALA A 26 -1.08 -11.20 6.19
N ALA A 27 -0.06 -11.39 5.36
CA ALA A 27 0.27 -12.70 4.80
C ALA A 27 0.66 -13.70 5.91
N TRP A 28 1.47 -13.25 6.86
CA TRP A 28 1.89 -14.09 7.98
C TRP A 28 0.72 -14.46 8.87
N ALA A 29 -0.19 -13.53 9.16
CA ALA A 29 -1.37 -13.80 9.97
C ALA A 29 -2.27 -14.87 9.34
N ASN A 30 -2.26 -14.97 8.00
CA ASN A 30 -3.07 -15.94 7.25
C ASN A 30 -2.30 -17.21 6.85
N ARG A 31 -1.13 -17.45 7.40
CA ARG A 31 -0.23 -18.54 6.98
C ARG A 31 -0.82 -19.93 7.15
N GLN A 32 -1.81 -20.10 8.02
CA GLN A 32 -2.47 -21.39 8.22
C GLN A 32 -3.38 -21.77 7.05
N SER A 33 -3.88 -20.79 6.32
CA SER A 33 -4.79 -21.00 5.20
C SER A 33 -4.10 -20.96 3.85
N THR A 34 -3.03 -20.16 3.72
CA THR A 34 -2.35 -19.92 2.46
C THR A 34 -0.88 -19.65 2.72
N PRO A 35 0.04 -20.19 1.90
CA PRO A 35 1.47 -19.87 2.06
C PRO A 35 1.69 -18.35 1.98
N PRO A 36 2.42 -17.77 2.94
CA PRO A 36 2.63 -16.34 2.96
C PRO A 36 3.35 -15.84 1.71
N ARG A 37 2.79 -14.81 1.09
CA ARG A 37 3.38 -14.22 -0.11
C ARG A 37 3.04 -12.75 -0.20
N VAL A 38 4.02 -11.95 -0.59
CA VAL A 38 3.85 -10.53 -0.90
C VAL A 38 4.56 -10.24 -2.20
N LEU A 39 3.86 -9.59 -3.12
CA LEU A 39 4.42 -9.19 -4.41
C LEU A 39 4.35 -7.67 -4.52
N ILE A 40 5.44 -7.08 -5.00
CA ILE A 40 5.47 -5.67 -5.32
C ILE A 40 5.66 -5.50 -6.83
N SER A 41 4.89 -4.60 -7.42
CA SER A 41 5.01 -4.19 -8.81
C SER A 41 5.21 -2.70 -8.88
N VAL A 42 6.15 -2.25 -9.70
CA VAL A 42 6.36 -0.84 -9.98
C VAL A 42 6.31 -0.65 -11.48
N ASP A 43 5.41 0.21 -11.92
CA ASP A 43 5.27 0.57 -13.32
C ASP A 43 5.56 2.06 -13.47
N ASP A 44 6.74 2.37 -13.94
CA ASP A 44 7.23 3.72 -14.17
C ASP A 44 7.24 3.99 -15.67
N PHE A 45 6.08 4.31 -16.21
CA PHE A 45 5.89 4.39 -17.64
C PHE A 45 5.12 5.64 -18.04
N GLY A 46 5.63 6.34 -19.03
CA GLY A 46 5.00 7.55 -19.56
C GLY A 46 4.87 8.62 -18.47
N ARG A 47 3.65 9.08 -18.24
CA ARG A 47 3.35 10.12 -17.25
C ARG A 47 2.90 9.56 -15.90
N ARG A 48 2.82 8.24 -15.78
CA ARG A 48 2.26 7.59 -14.60
C ARG A 48 3.30 6.77 -13.89
N LEU A 49 3.24 6.83 -12.57
CA LEU A 49 3.95 5.92 -11.70
C LEU A 49 2.90 5.14 -10.92
N VAL A 50 2.89 3.82 -11.07
CA VAL A 50 1.97 2.94 -10.38
C VAL A 50 2.78 1.98 -9.50
N ILE A 51 2.46 1.93 -8.22
CA ILE A 51 3.10 1.03 -7.27
C ILE A 51 1.99 0.15 -6.70
N GLU A 52 2.16 -1.18 -6.82
CA GLU A 52 1.18 -2.12 -6.31
C GLU A 52 1.84 -3.10 -5.36
N VAL A 53 1.19 -3.37 -4.24
CA VAL A 53 1.61 -4.38 -3.28
C VAL A 53 0.44 -5.34 -3.07
N GLU A 54 0.67 -6.60 -3.38
CA GLU A 54 -0.33 -7.66 -3.26
C GLU A 54 0.09 -8.64 -2.18
N ASP A 55 -0.83 -9.00 -1.29
CA ASP A 55 -0.52 -9.94 -0.22
C ASP A 55 -1.54 -11.09 -0.16
N SER A 56 -1.09 -12.21 0.40
CA SER A 56 -1.89 -13.42 0.59
C SER A 56 -2.71 -13.43 1.88
N GLY A 57 -2.92 -12.27 2.49
CA GLY A 57 -3.70 -12.14 3.71
C GLY A 57 -5.20 -12.40 3.50
N GLU A 58 -5.94 -12.44 4.58
CA GLU A 58 -7.39 -12.66 4.54
C GLU A 58 -8.18 -11.51 3.93
N GLY A 59 -7.55 -10.37 3.75
CA GLY A 59 -8.21 -9.17 3.26
C GLY A 59 -8.55 -8.22 4.41
N VAL A 60 -9.53 -7.39 4.17
CA VAL A 60 -9.92 -6.34 5.11
C VAL A 60 -11.31 -6.67 5.65
N ASP A 61 -11.48 -6.58 6.97
CA ASP A 61 -12.77 -6.72 7.61
C ASP A 61 -13.71 -5.64 7.07
N GLU A 62 -14.94 -6.01 6.69
CA GLU A 62 -15.93 -5.07 6.16
C GLU A 62 -16.18 -3.90 7.11
N ALA A 63 -16.13 -4.13 8.40
CA ALA A 63 -16.32 -3.07 9.39
C ALA A 63 -15.21 -2.01 9.33
N LEU A 64 -14.04 -2.35 8.82
CA LEU A 64 -12.89 -1.45 8.72
C LEU A 64 -12.68 -0.87 7.32
N ALA A 65 -13.37 -1.43 6.31
CA ALA A 65 -13.09 -1.12 4.91
C ALA A 65 -13.13 0.37 4.58
N ASP A 66 -14.16 1.09 5.07
CA ASP A 66 -14.33 2.51 4.81
C ASP A 66 -13.41 3.41 5.64
N HIS A 67 -12.73 2.85 6.64
CA HIS A 67 -11.88 3.59 7.58
C HIS A 67 -10.44 3.12 7.56
N LEU A 68 -10.08 2.29 6.58
CA LEU A 68 -8.79 1.60 6.57
C LEU A 68 -7.59 2.55 6.61
N PHE A 69 -7.73 3.73 6.02
CA PHE A 69 -6.65 4.71 5.98
C PHE A 69 -6.75 5.77 7.09
N ASP A 70 -7.71 5.64 8.00
CA ASP A 70 -7.86 6.56 9.11
C ASP A 70 -6.77 6.29 10.17
N TYR A 71 -6.39 7.35 10.88
CA TYR A 71 -5.39 7.24 11.94
C TYR A 71 -5.85 6.28 13.03
N GLY A 72 -5.00 5.35 13.40
CA GLY A 72 -5.28 4.40 14.48
C GLY A 72 -6.09 3.18 14.07
N VAL A 73 -6.49 3.07 12.80
CA VAL A 73 -7.23 1.91 12.29
C VAL A 73 -6.24 0.93 11.68
N SER A 74 -6.38 -0.35 11.99
CA SER A 74 -5.47 -1.39 11.52
C SER A 74 -6.26 -2.61 11.05
N ARG A 75 -5.74 -3.28 10.00
CA ARG A 75 -6.26 -4.59 9.53
C ARG A 75 -6.01 -5.70 10.53
N GLN A 76 -5.10 -5.50 11.48
CA GLN A 76 -4.61 -6.57 12.34
C GLN A 76 -4.55 -6.14 13.79
N THR A 77 -4.82 -7.10 14.68
CA THR A 77 -4.70 -6.90 16.12
C THR A 77 -3.24 -6.62 16.49
N GLY A 78 -3.03 -5.61 17.31
CA GLY A 78 -1.70 -5.27 17.82
C GLY A 78 -0.91 -4.29 16.97
N ASP A 79 -1.42 -3.94 15.79
CA ASP A 79 -0.83 -2.89 14.96
C ASP A 79 -1.32 -1.52 15.47
N HIS A 80 -0.47 -0.50 15.35
CA HIS A 80 -0.80 0.86 15.78
C HIS A 80 -1.69 1.62 14.80
N GLY A 81 -1.90 1.09 13.59
CA GLY A 81 -2.78 1.72 12.60
C GLY A 81 -2.25 3.01 12.02
N VAL A 82 -0.92 3.20 12.01
CA VAL A 82 -0.29 4.44 11.52
C VAL A 82 0.23 4.30 10.10
N GLY A 83 0.67 3.10 9.71
CA GLY A 83 1.32 2.86 8.40
C GLY A 83 0.44 3.24 7.22
N LEU A 84 -0.78 2.73 7.14
CA LEU A 84 -1.68 3.04 6.03
C LEU A 84 -2.13 4.50 6.05
N PHE A 85 -2.34 5.07 7.23
CA PHE A 85 -2.63 6.50 7.37
C PHE A 85 -1.50 7.35 6.77
N LEU A 86 -0.25 7.02 7.09
CA LEU A 86 0.91 7.74 6.56
C LEU A 86 1.01 7.61 5.04
N VAL A 87 0.75 6.43 4.50
CA VAL A 87 0.76 6.22 3.05
C VAL A 87 -0.29 7.11 2.39
N LYS A 88 -1.51 7.10 2.89
CA LYS A 88 -2.60 7.94 2.34
C LYS A 88 -2.23 9.41 2.38
N LYS A 89 -1.73 9.88 3.50
CA LYS A 89 -1.35 11.28 3.69
C LYS A 89 -0.21 11.68 2.74
N THR A 90 0.80 10.82 2.62
CA THR A 90 1.96 11.08 1.77
C THR A 90 1.56 11.10 0.29
N VAL A 91 0.77 10.12 -0.14
CA VAL A 91 0.28 10.03 -1.52
C VAL A 91 -0.58 11.25 -1.88
N ALA A 92 -1.48 11.66 -0.98
CA ALA A 92 -2.31 12.84 -1.19
C ALA A 92 -1.48 14.11 -1.33
N ARG A 93 -0.44 14.26 -0.51
CA ARG A 93 0.47 15.41 -0.59
C ARG A 93 1.20 15.46 -1.94
N ARG A 94 1.44 14.31 -2.56
CA ARG A 94 2.06 14.22 -3.88
C ARG A 94 1.04 14.25 -5.03
N GLY A 95 -0.22 14.54 -4.74
CA GLY A 95 -1.27 14.65 -5.74
C GLY A 95 -1.75 13.32 -6.30
N GLY A 96 -1.46 12.22 -5.62
CA GLY A 96 -1.85 10.89 -6.05
C GLY A 96 -3.04 10.31 -5.33
N VAL A 97 -3.33 9.06 -5.65
CA VAL A 97 -4.45 8.30 -5.09
C VAL A 97 -3.93 6.96 -4.61
N ILE A 98 -4.42 6.50 -3.47
CA ILE A 98 -4.22 5.13 -3.02
C ILE A 98 -5.57 4.42 -2.96
N GLU A 99 -5.60 3.18 -3.44
CA GLU A 99 -6.79 2.34 -3.46
C GLU A 99 -6.42 0.94 -3.00
N TRP A 100 -7.41 0.19 -2.55
CA TRP A 100 -7.23 -1.23 -2.26
C TRP A 100 -8.40 -2.02 -2.82
N ARG A 101 -8.17 -3.30 -3.11
CA ARG A 101 -9.23 -4.21 -3.52
C ARG A 101 -8.88 -5.66 -3.18
N ARG A 102 -9.90 -6.48 -3.07
CA ARG A 102 -9.76 -7.93 -2.99
C ARG A 102 -9.77 -8.46 -4.42
N THR A 103 -8.77 -9.22 -4.81
CA THR A 103 -8.66 -9.74 -6.18
C THR A 103 -9.46 -11.03 -6.35
N ALA A 104 -9.64 -11.43 -7.62
CA ALA A 104 -10.30 -12.69 -7.94
C ALA A 104 -9.51 -13.90 -7.42
N GLU A 105 -8.20 -13.77 -7.25
CA GLU A 105 -7.32 -14.81 -6.70
C GLU A 105 -7.33 -14.84 -5.17
N GLN A 106 -8.20 -14.04 -4.55
CA GLN A 106 -8.33 -13.93 -3.10
C GLN A 106 -7.07 -13.40 -2.42
N THR A 107 -6.43 -12.46 -3.08
CA THR A 107 -5.35 -11.66 -2.50
C THR A 107 -5.84 -10.25 -2.22
N THR A 108 -5.09 -9.48 -1.45
CA THR A 108 -5.38 -8.07 -1.18
C THR A 108 -4.35 -7.22 -1.90
N LEU A 109 -4.82 -6.28 -2.70
CA LEU A 109 -3.95 -5.42 -3.50
C LEU A 109 -4.12 -3.97 -3.06
N PHE A 110 -3.01 -3.32 -2.73
CA PHE A 110 -2.95 -1.88 -2.51
C PHE A 110 -2.24 -1.25 -3.69
N GLY A 111 -2.85 -0.25 -4.31
CA GLY A 111 -2.27 0.45 -5.45
C GLY A 111 -2.11 1.94 -5.19
N ILE A 112 -0.94 2.47 -5.52
CA ILE A 112 -0.65 3.90 -5.49
C ILE A 112 -0.52 4.37 -6.94
N TYR A 113 -1.23 5.45 -7.26
CA TYR A 113 -1.28 6.01 -8.61
C TYR A 113 -0.84 7.46 -8.55
N LEU A 114 0.26 7.77 -9.21
CA LEU A 114 0.88 9.08 -9.20
C LEU A 114 1.05 9.61 -10.60
N ASN A 115 0.89 10.93 -10.76
CA ASN A 115 1.22 11.61 -12.01
C ASN A 115 2.63 12.18 -11.87
N LYS A 116 3.54 11.76 -12.74
CA LYS A 116 4.95 12.18 -12.69
C LYS A 116 5.13 13.68 -12.76
N ASN A 117 4.23 14.40 -13.42
CA ASN A 117 4.31 15.86 -13.50
C ASN A 117 4.20 16.53 -12.14
N GLN A 118 3.61 15.85 -11.16
CA GLN A 118 3.46 16.38 -9.80
C GLN A 118 4.59 15.95 -8.87
N LEU A 119 5.52 15.14 -9.36
CA LEU A 119 6.63 14.63 -8.58
C LEU A 119 7.94 15.41 -8.81
N VAL A 120 7.95 16.29 -9.78
CA VAL A 120 9.14 17.08 -10.14
C VAL A 120 8.90 18.56 -9.97
#